data_1b34a631a68e603e2058de0b9be99992
#
_entry.id   1b34a631a68e603e2058de0b9be99992
#
_cell.length_a   1.000
_cell.length_b   1.000
_cell.length_c   1.000
_cell.angle_alpha   90.00
_cell.angle_beta   90.00
_cell.angle_gamma   90.00
#
_symmetry.space_group_name_H-M   'P 1'
#
loop_
_entity.id
_entity.type
_entity.pdbx_description
1 polymer ?
#
loop_
_entity_poly.entity_id
_entity_poly.type
_entity_poly.pdbx_seq_one_letter_code
_entity_poly.pdbx_strand_id
1 'polypeptide(L)'
;MPSTTTTPRSNDAPRLLRTLCNHWRHKFEIRRDDATHAFVPFVDATQGADFHVEGDALRIVLTLDDADALARYQQVIENHLQRFARDETLAFDWRPA
;
A
#
# COMPACT_ATOMS: atom_id res chain seq x y z
N MET A 1 -4.70 17.95 2.15
CA MET A 1 -3.73 17.03 1.52
C MET A 1 -4.51 15.94 0.79
N PRO A 2 -4.31 15.75 -0.53
CA PRO A 2 -5.07 14.75 -1.28
C PRO A 2 -4.81 13.33 -0.76
N SER A 3 -5.89 12.57 -0.62
CA SER A 3 -5.84 11.19 -0.18
C SER A 3 -6.71 10.33 -1.10
N THR A 4 -6.25 9.11 -1.34
CA THR A 4 -6.97 8.15 -2.15
C THR A 4 -6.87 6.77 -1.48
N THR A 5 -7.86 5.93 -1.70
CA THR A 5 -7.91 4.61 -1.05
C THR A 5 -8.37 3.53 -2.03
N THR A 6 -7.87 2.33 -1.81
CA THR A 6 -8.33 1.13 -2.53
C THR A 6 -8.23 -0.07 -1.57
N THR A 7 -9.04 -1.09 -1.81
CA THR A 7 -9.09 -2.26 -0.93
C THR A 7 -9.11 -3.54 -1.77
N PRO A 8 -7.96 -3.90 -2.39
CA PRO A 8 -7.89 -5.14 -3.17
C PRO A 8 -8.02 -6.36 -2.26
N ARG A 9 -8.73 -7.37 -2.74
CA ARG A 9 -8.80 -8.65 -2.05
C ARG A 9 -7.63 -9.52 -2.43
N SER A 10 -7.17 -10.33 -1.48
CA SER A 10 -6.05 -11.24 -1.69
C SER A 10 -6.27 -12.53 -0.91
N ASN A 11 -5.81 -13.64 -1.46
CA ASN A 11 -5.87 -14.94 -0.79
C ASN A 11 -5.03 -14.97 0.50
N ASP A 12 -4.02 -14.09 0.59
CA ASP A 12 -3.16 -14.02 1.77
C ASP A 12 -2.67 -12.57 1.97
N ALA A 13 -3.59 -11.70 2.38
CA ALA A 13 -3.28 -10.30 2.60
C ALA A 13 -2.16 -10.06 3.63
N PRO A 14 -2.08 -10.79 4.77
CA PRO A 14 -0.98 -10.63 5.71
C PRO A 14 0.39 -10.91 5.10
N ARG A 15 0.49 -11.98 4.30
CA ARG A 15 1.74 -12.31 3.62
C ARG A 15 2.11 -11.26 2.59
N LEU A 16 1.12 -10.76 1.86
CA LEU A 16 1.33 -9.74 0.84
C LEU A 16 1.90 -8.46 1.46
N LEU A 17 1.34 -8.02 2.59
CA LEU A 17 1.85 -6.87 3.31
C LEU A 17 3.26 -7.12 3.83
N ARG A 18 3.53 -8.28 4.40
CA ARG A 18 4.85 -8.63 4.91
C ARG A 18 5.89 -8.61 3.80
N THR A 19 5.56 -9.17 2.64
CA THR A 19 6.47 -9.20 1.49
C THR A 19 6.77 -7.79 0.98
N LEU A 20 5.76 -6.94 0.91
CA LEU A 20 5.93 -5.56 0.50
C LEU A 20 6.83 -4.80 1.46
N CYS A 21 6.61 -4.94 2.76
CA CYS A 21 7.44 -4.29 3.78
C CYS A 21 8.88 -4.78 3.72
N ASN A 22 9.11 -6.07 3.54
CA ASN A 22 10.46 -6.63 3.40
C ASN A 22 11.17 -6.08 2.17
N HIS A 23 10.43 -5.86 1.08
CA HIS A 23 11.00 -5.31 -0.14
C HIS A 23 11.41 -3.83 0.04
N TRP A 24 10.56 -3.05 0.72
CA TRP A 24 10.77 -1.60 0.84
C TRP A 24 11.56 -1.16 2.08
N ARG A 25 11.82 -2.05 3.03
CA ARG A 25 12.53 -1.67 4.27
C ARG A 25 13.94 -1.12 4.05
N HIS A 26 14.54 -1.43 2.91
CA HIS A 26 15.87 -0.93 2.54
C HIS A 26 15.82 0.47 1.93
N LYS A 27 14.64 0.93 1.56
CA LYS A 27 14.44 2.20 0.87
C LYS A 27 13.67 3.21 1.72
N PHE A 28 12.74 2.73 2.56
CA PHE A 28 11.91 3.57 3.40
C PHE A 28 11.95 3.10 4.84
N GLU A 29 11.83 4.05 5.77
CA GLU A 29 11.70 3.75 7.20
C GLU A 29 10.25 3.35 7.51
N ILE A 30 9.90 2.11 7.21
CA ILE A 30 8.55 1.61 7.38
C ILE A 30 8.21 1.53 8.87
N ARG A 31 7.04 2.06 9.24
CA ARG A 31 6.53 1.96 10.61
C ARG A 31 5.48 0.86 10.66
N ARG A 32 5.73 -0.15 11.45
CA ARG A 32 4.80 -1.27 11.66
C ARG A 32 4.37 -1.29 13.12
N ASP A 33 3.04 -1.19 13.32
CA ASP A 33 2.47 -1.32 14.65
C ASP A 33 2.32 -2.80 15.02
N ASP A 34 1.90 -3.63 14.06
CA ASP A 34 1.75 -5.08 14.24
C ASP A 34 1.74 -5.75 12.85
N ALA A 35 1.34 -7.03 12.80
CA ALA A 35 1.30 -7.80 11.56
C ALA A 35 0.21 -7.33 10.58
N THR A 36 -0.72 -6.48 11.01
CA THR A 36 -1.86 -6.04 10.20
C THR A 36 -1.80 -4.60 9.75
N HIS A 37 -0.83 -3.82 10.24
CA HIS A 37 -0.74 -2.40 9.90
C HIS A 37 0.70 -1.98 9.63
N ALA A 38 0.90 -1.22 8.56
CA ALA A 38 2.18 -0.62 8.24
C ALA A 38 1.97 0.73 7.56
N PHE A 39 2.86 1.68 7.83
CA PHE A 39 2.92 2.96 7.12
C PHE A 39 4.24 3.06 6.37
N VAL A 40 4.18 3.34 5.07
CA VAL A 40 5.35 3.52 4.22
C VAL A 40 5.48 5.01 3.90
N PRO A 41 6.51 5.70 4.45
CA PRO A 41 6.70 7.13 4.21
C PRO A 41 7.38 7.38 2.87
N PHE A 42 6.63 7.46 1.78
CA PHE A 42 7.20 7.68 0.45
C PHE A 42 7.94 9.00 0.32
N VAL A 43 7.43 10.04 0.97
CA VAL A 43 8.03 11.38 0.93
C VAL A 43 8.54 11.80 2.31
N ASP A 44 7.67 11.70 3.32
CA ASP A 44 8.02 12.03 4.71
C ASP A 44 7.08 11.30 5.68
N ALA A 45 7.16 11.61 6.96
CA ALA A 45 6.39 10.93 8.00
C ALA A 45 4.88 11.14 7.89
N THR A 46 4.41 12.10 7.07
CA THR A 46 3.00 12.40 6.88
C THR A 46 2.50 12.12 5.46
N GLN A 47 3.41 11.88 4.53
CA GLN A 47 3.09 11.67 3.12
C GLN A 47 3.57 10.30 2.67
N GLY A 48 2.64 9.38 2.62
CA GLY A 48 2.94 8.00 2.25
C GLY A 48 1.67 7.17 2.21
N ALA A 49 1.82 5.86 2.41
CA ALA A 49 0.71 4.93 2.33
C ALA A 49 0.54 4.14 3.63
N ASP A 50 -0.70 4.12 4.11
CA ASP A 50 -1.12 3.22 5.19
C ASP A 50 -1.66 1.94 4.58
N PHE A 51 -1.22 0.82 5.13
CA PHE A 51 -1.68 -0.51 4.73
C PHE A 51 -2.30 -1.20 5.94
N HIS A 52 -3.55 -1.63 5.79
CA HIS A 52 -4.27 -2.36 6.84
C HIS A 52 -4.78 -3.67 6.30
N VAL A 53 -4.47 -4.77 6.98
CA VAL A 53 -5.07 -6.07 6.67
C VAL A 53 -6.47 -6.10 7.28
N GLU A 54 -7.48 -6.32 6.44
CA GLU A 54 -8.87 -6.42 6.87
C GLU A 54 -9.47 -7.71 6.30
N GLY A 55 -9.43 -8.80 7.09
CA GLY A 55 -9.91 -10.09 6.62
C GLY A 55 -9.13 -10.60 5.41
N ASP A 56 -9.82 -10.76 4.28
CA ASP A 56 -9.24 -11.22 3.02
C ASP A 56 -8.85 -10.06 2.10
N ALA A 57 -8.68 -8.86 2.65
CA ALA A 57 -8.39 -7.67 1.87
C ALA A 57 -7.26 -6.86 2.50
N LEU A 58 -6.62 -6.03 1.68
CA LEU A 58 -5.61 -5.09 2.12
C LEU A 58 -6.11 -3.67 1.82
N ARG A 59 -6.49 -2.95 2.85
CA ARG A 59 -6.94 -1.57 2.69
C ARG A 59 -5.72 -0.65 2.62
N ILE A 60 -5.67 0.18 1.59
CA ILE A 60 -4.56 1.09 1.33
C ILE A 60 -5.08 2.51 1.31
N VAL A 61 -4.44 3.40 2.07
CA VAL A 61 -4.74 4.83 2.04
C VAL A 61 -3.46 5.56 1.69
N LEU A 62 -3.45 6.21 0.53
CA LEU A 62 -2.28 6.96 0.04
C LEU A 62 -2.56 8.45 0.18
N THR A 63 -1.66 9.16 0.85
CA THR A 63 -1.77 10.60 1.11
C THR A 63 -0.51 11.30 0.67
N LEU A 64 -0.62 12.20 -0.32
CA LEU A 64 0.50 12.99 -0.84
C LEU A 64 0.00 14.38 -1.19
N ASP A 65 0.84 15.39 -1.03
CA ASP A 65 0.51 16.78 -1.38
C ASP A 65 0.38 16.98 -2.89
N ASP A 66 1.25 16.32 -3.65
CA ASP A 66 1.36 16.51 -5.10
C ASP A 66 0.44 15.51 -5.82
N ALA A 67 -0.52 16.02 -6.61
CA ALA A 67 -1.46 15.17 -7.34
C ALA A 67 -0.77 14.28 -8.39
N ASP A 68 0.29 14.77 -9.02
CA ASP A 68 1.04 13.97 -9.99
C ASP A 68 1.78 12.83 -9.29
N ALA A 69 2.35 13.11 -8.13
CA ALA A 69 3.00 12.08 -7.33
C ALA A 69 1.99 11.07 -6.80
N LEU A 70 0.78 11.52 -6.44
CA LEU A 70 -0.29 10.63 -6.00
C LEU A 70 -0.59 9.57 -7.06
N ALA A 71 -0.79 10.00 -8.32
CA ALA A 71 -1.07 9.09 -9.42
C ALA A 71 0.09 8.13 -9.68
N ARG A 72 1.32 8.64 -9.60
CA ARG A 72 2.53 7.83 -9.82
C ARG A 72 2.67 6.75 -8.75
N TYR A 73 2.46 7.09 -7.49
CA TYR A 73 2.59 6.11 -6.39
C TYR A 73 1.43 5.13 -6.35
N GLN A 74 0.23 5.49 -6.81
CA GLN A 74 -0.83 4.52 -7.03
C GLN A 74 -0.32 3.39 -7.95
N GLN A 75 0.31 3.77 -9.06
CA GLN A 75 0.84 2.79 -10.01
C GLN A 75 1.99 1.99 -9.42
N VAL A 76 2.87 2.61 -8.65
CA VAL A 76 3.97 1.92 -7.97
C VAL A 76 3.43 0.86 -7.01
N ILE A 77 2.43 1.20 -6.22
CA ILE A 77 1.80 0.27 -5.28
C ILE A 77 1.17 -0.90 -6.03
N GLU A 78 0.38 -0.63 -7.07
CA GLU A 78 -0.26 -1.67 -7.87
C GLU A 78 0.75 -2.64 -8.47
N ASN A 79 1.79 -2.10 -9.08
CA ASN A 79 2.81 -2.92 -9.75
C ASN A 79 3.53 -3.83 -8.77
N HIS A 80 3.88 -3.32 -7.58
CA HIS A 80 4.57 -4.12 -6.58
C HIS A 80 3.68 -5.20 -5.98
N LEU A 81 2.46 -4.85 -5.60
CA LEU A 81 1.54 -5.80 -5.00
C LEU A 81 1.15 -6.90 -5.99
N GLN A 82 0.86 -6.54 -7.24
CA GLN A 82 0.53 -7.54 -8.26
C GLN A 82 1.71 -8.47 -8.53
N ARG A 83 2.91 -7.95 -8.51
CA ARG A 83 4.13 -8.75 -8.70
C ARG A 83 4.29 -9.81 -7.60
N PHE A 84 3.93 -9.46 -6.36
CA PHE A 84 4.03 -10.40 -5.23
C PHE A 84 2.84 -11.35 -5.15
N ALA A 85 1.71 -11.00 -5.75
CA ALA A 85 0.50 -11.83 -5.78
C ALA A 85 0.46 -12.65 -7.07
N ARG A 86 1.34 -13.64 -7.18
CA ARG A 86 1.57 -14.39 -8.43
C ARG A 86 0.38 -15.25 -8.86
N ASP A 87 -0.37 -15.75 -7.88
CA ASP A 87 -1.44 -16.73 -8.12
C ASP A 87 -2.80 -16.10 -8.30
N GLU A 88 -2.87 -14.78 -8.29
CA GLU A 88 -4.14 -14.06 -8.32
C GLU A 88 -4.01 -12.73 -9.05
N THR A 89 -5.13 -12.23 -9.54
CA THR A 89 -5.19 -10.90 -10.14
C THR A 89 -5.83 -9.95 -9.14
N LEU A 90 -5.08 -8.96 -8.68
CA LEU A 90 -5.58 -7.96 -7.74
C LEU A 90 -6.38 -6.90 -8.49
N ALA A 91 -7.50 -6.49 -7.90
CA ALA A 91 -8.34 -5.43 -8.46
C ALA A 91 -8.18 -4.17 -7.62
N PHE A 92 -7.68 -3.12 -8.23
CA PHE A 92 -7.48 -1.82 -7.58
C PHE A 92 -8.55 -0.85 -8.09
N ASP A 93 -9.27 -0.25 -7.16
CA ASP A 93 -10.32 0.73 -7.46
C ASP A 93 -10.07 1.95 -6.58
N TRP A 94 -9.17 2.82 -7.02
CA TRP A 94 -8.79 4.00 -6.25
C TRP A 94 -9.92 5.02 -6.22
N ARG A 95 -10.27 5.45 -5.02
CA ARG A 95 -11.31 6.44 -4.77
C ARG A 95 -10.79 7.52 -3.84
N PRO A 96 -11.37 8.72 -3.87
CA PRO A 96 -11.04 9.74 -2.85
C PRO A 96 -11.29 9.18 -1.45
N ALA A 97 -10.34 9.41 -0.59
CA ALA A 97 -10.43 8.95 0.79
C ALA A 97 -11.07 10.02 1.69
#